data_f00180026645b684533bcd7eb592570e
#
_entry.id   f00180026645b684533bcd7eb592570e
#
_cell.length_a   1.000
_cell.length_b   1.000
_cell.length_c   1.000
_cell.angle_alpha   90.00
_cell.angle_beta   90.00
_cell.angle_gamma   90.00
#
_symmetry.space_group_name_H-M   'P 1'
#
loop_
_entity.id
_entity.type
_entity.pdbx_description
1 polymer ?
#
loop_
_entity_poly.entity_id
_entity_poly.type
_entity_poly.pdbx_seq_one_letter_code
_entity_poly.pdbx_strand_id
1 'polypeptide(L)'
;MIKCNVTINGTVSRAATVRTNSEGQTFICFGVKTTIPAKSGAGKQVEISVSMDGGESDTNPYAVGTKVEMRGTLTFRKRSDNLYLNFHADAVDFTPASDKDNIEGDIEFRGTIGKQVEEKTDKKGGKYLVFSAFSTEKDGDAFAFTWVRFIRFSAEREAFLVPK
;
A
#
# COMPACT_ATOMS: atom_id res chain seq x y z
N MET A 1 10.49 7.60 2.15
CA MET A 1 10.07 6.18 2.28
C MET A 1 8.62 6.13 2.69
N ILE A 2 7.82 5.36 1.98
CA ILE A 2 6.43 5.05 2.34
C ILE A 2 6.38 3.54 2.57
N LYS A 3 6.10 3.11 3.79
CA LYS A 3 6.08 1.71 4.19
C LYS A 3 4.81 1.40 4.97
N CYS A 4 4.11 0.35 4.59
CA CYS A 4 2.91 -0.09 5.26
C CYS A 4 3.08 -1.55 5.70
N ASN A 5 3.09 -1.79 7.01
CA ASN A 5 3.01 -3.14 7.54
C ASN A 5 1.53 -3.46 7.71
N VAL A 6 1.02 -4.37 6.88
CA VAL A 6 -0.41 -4.60 6.77
C VAL A 6 -0.76 -6.08 6.71
N THR A 7 -1.98 -6.37 7.12
CA THR A 7 -2.69 -7.62 6.85
C THR A 7 -3.69 -7.36 5.73
N ILE A 8 -3.67 -8.20 4.70
CA ILE A 8 -4.55 -8.10 3.54
C ILE A 8 -5.39 -9.36 3.45
N ASN A 9 -6.71 -9.20 3.52
CA ASN A 9 -7.68 -10.23 3.17
C ASN A 9 -8.16 -9.99 1.74
N GLY A 10 -8.08 -11.00 0.88
CA GLY A 10 -8.45 -10.83 -0.51
C GLY A 10 -8.60 -12.14 -1.26
N THR A 11 -8.79 -12.01 -2.56
CA THR A 11 -8.98 -13.14 -3.48
C THR A 11 -7.91 -13.11 -4.55
N VAL A 12 -7.25 -14.25 -4.79
CA VAL A 12 -6.27 -14.39 -5.86
C VAL A 12 -6.95 -14.07 -7.21
N SER A 13 -6.45 -13.08 -7.91
CA SER A 13 -6.95 -12.62 -9.22
C SER A 13 -6.07 -13.05 -10.37
N ARG A 14 -4.82 -13.34 -10.10
CA ARG A 14 -3.84 -13.87 -11.05
C ARG A 14 -3.02 -14.96 -10.35
N ALA A 15 -3.02 -16.16 -10.95
CA ALA A 15 -2.31 -17.31 -10.40
C ALA A 15 -0.81 -17.04 -10.21
N ALA A 16 -0.20 -17.75 -9.27
CA ALA A 16 1.21 -17.63 -8.99
C ALA A 16 2.08 -18.12 -10.15
N THR A 17 3.19 -17.40 -10.36
CA THR A 17 4.25 -17.76 -11.30
C THR A 17 5.59 -17.57 -10.61
N VAL A 18 6.57 -18.41 -10.93
CA VAL A 18 7.94 -18.26 -10.44
C VAL A 18 8.67 -17.17 -11.22
N ARG A 19 9.45 -16.39 -10.52
CA ARG A 19 10.38 -15.42 -11.08
C ARG A 19 11.75 -15.55 -10.42
N THR A 20 12.76 -15.05 -11.10
CA THR A 20 14.13 -15.02 -10.61
C THR A 20 14.60 -13.56 -10.60
N ASN A 21 15.21 -13.11 -9.51
CA ASN A 21 15.83 -11.79 -9.44
C ASN A 21 17.21 -11.77 -10.11
N SER A 22 17.84 -10.60 -10.15
CA SER A 22 19.18 -10.41 -10.73
C SER A 22 20.30 -11.18 -10.01
N GLU A 23 20.05 -11.63 -8.79
CA GLU A 23 20.97 -12.41 -7.95
C GLU A 23 20.77 -13.91 -8.06
N GLY A 24 19.82 -14.35 -8.91
CA GLY A 24 19.51 -15.75 -9.13
C GLY A 24 18.57 -16.37 -8.09
N GLN A 25 18.02 -15.58 -7.16
CA GLN A 25 17.06 -16.08 -6.17
C GLN A 25 15.67 -16.19 -6.80
N THR A 26 14.99 -17.28 -6.54
CA THR A 26 13.62 -17.51 -6.99
C THR A 26 12.61 -16.99 -5.99
N PHE A 27 11.52 -16.48 -6.50
CA PHE A 27 10.37 -16.03 -5.73
C PHE A 27 9.09 -16.22 -6.55
N ILE A 28 7.96 -16.34 -5.87
CA ILE A 28 6.67 -16.44 -6.53
C ILE A 28 5.99 -15.08 -6.59
N CYS A 29 5.27 -14.82 -7.69
CA CYS A 29 4.46 -13.62 -7.89
C CYS A 29 3.04 -13.99 -8.28
N PHE A 30 2.06 -13.36 -7.65
CA PHE A 30 0.63 -13.51 -7.96
C PHE A 30 -0.11 -12.19 -7.79
N GLY A 31 -1.37 -12.14 -8.23
CA GLY A 31 -2.21 -10.97 -8.04
C GLY A 31 -3.31 -11.24 -7.02
N VAL A 32 -3.64 -10.26 -6.18
CA VAL A 32 -4.74 -10.35 -5.22
C VAL A 32 -5.63 -9.12 -5.36
N LYS A 33 -6.94 -9.35 -5.49
CA LYS A 33 -7.96 -8.30 -5.37
C LYS A 33 -8.42 -8.20 -3.94
N THR A 34 -8.50 -6.98 -3.44
CA THR A 34 -9.01 -6.67 -2.12
C THR A 34 -9.77 -5.34 -2.13
N THR A 35 -10.33 -4.94 -1.01
CA THR A 35 -11.13 -3.72 -0.88
C THR A 35 -10.51 -2.80 0.14
N ILE A 36 -10.19 -1.57 -0.25
CA ILE A 36 -9.85 -0.50 0.68
C ILE A 36 -11.15 -0.02 1.32
N PRO A 37 -11.32 -0.15 2.64
CA PRO A 37 -12.55 0.25 3.31
C PRO A 37 -12.76 1.77 3.22
N ALA A 38 -14.01 2.19 3.10
CA ALA A 38 -14.40 3.60 3.17
C ALA A 38 -15.28 3.84 4.41
N LYS A 39 -15.12 5.01 5.05
CA LYS A 39 -15.97 5.41 6.20
C LYS A 39 -17.44 5.57 5.81
N SER A 40 -17.73 5.87 4.54
CA SER A 40 -19.08 6.02 4.00
C SER A 40 -19.12 5.48 2.58
N GLY A 41 -20.12 4.65 2.29
CA GLY A 41 -20.32 4.07 0.96
C GLY A 41 -19.53 2.79 0.71
N ALA A 42 -19.51 2.36 -0.54
CA ALA A 42 -18.77 1.17 -0.97
C ALA A 42 -17.25 1.44 -0.93
N GLY A 43 -16.49 0.50 -0.40
CA GLY A 43 -15.04 0.53 -0.47
C GLY A 43 -14.54 0.48 -1.92
N LYS A 44 -13.29 0.85 -2.13
CA LYS A 44 -12.64 0.80 -3.44
C LYS A 44 -11.92 -0.52 -3.63
N GLN A 45 -12.31 -1.30 -4.64
CA GLN A 45 -11.58 -2.50 -5.02
C GLN A 45 -10.25 -2.12 -5.70
N VAL A 46 -9.19 -2.79 -5.29
CA VAL A 46 -7.83 -2.63 -5.83
C VAL A 46 -7.21 -3.98 -6.11
N GLU A 47 -6.30 -4.02 -7.08
CA GLU A 47 -5.46 -5.18 -7.34
C GLU A 47 -4.04 -4.91 -6.86
N ILE A 48 -3.47 -5.87 -6.15
CA ILE A 48 -2.15 -5.80 -5.54
C ILE A 48 -1.27 -6.88 -6.18
N SER A 49 -0.08 -6.49 -6.59
CA SER A 49 0.95 -7.44 -7.01
C SER A 49 1.68 -7.96 -5.77
N VAL A 50 1.56 -9.25 -5.53
CA VAL A 50 2.17 -9.92 -4.38
C VAL A 50 3.43 -10.64 -4.81
N SER A 51 4.46 -10.56 -4.00
CA SER A 51 5.68 -11.37 -4.08
C SER A 51 5.95 -12.04 -2.75
N MET A 52 6.49 -13.25 -2.76
CA MET A 52 7.01 -13.93 -1.58
C MET A 52 8.09 -14.92 -1.96
N ASP A 53 8.93 -15.28 -1.02
CA ASP A 53 9.95 -16.30 -1.23
C ASP A 53 9.29 -17.64 -1.55
N GLY A 54 9.86 -18.36 -2.50
CA GLY A 54 9.34 -19.68 -2.92
C GLY A 54 9.78 -20.08 -4.31
N GLY A 55 9.41 -21.30 -4.70
CA GLY A 55 9.71 -21.90 -5.98
C GLY A 55 8.50 -22.52 -6.65
N GLU A 56 8.73 -23.35 -7.67
CA GLU A 56 7.68 -23.97 -8.48
C GLU A 56 6.67 -24.79 -7.65
N SER A 57 7.15 -25.52 -6.65
CA SER A 57 6.32 -26.33 -5.75
C SER A 57 5.33 -25.50 -4.93
N ASP A 58 5.62 -24.21 -4.73
CA ASP A 58 4.86 -23.32 -3.85
C ASP A 58 3.74 -22.58 -4.61
N THR A 59 3.65 -22.74 -5.93
CA THR A 59 2.68 -22.01 -6.76
C THR A 59 1.25 -22.57 -6.68
N ASN A 60 1.10 -23.86 -6.45
CA ASN A 60 -0.18 -24.59 -6.54
C ASN A 60 -1.32 -24.01 -5.68
N PRO A 61 -1.09 -23.58 -4.43
CA PRO A 61 -2.16 -23.05 -3.60
C PRO A 61 -2.76 -21.72 -4.08
N TYR A 62 -2.04 -20.98 -4.94
CA TYR A 62 -2.43 -19.65 -5.41
C TYR A 62 -3.21 -19.67 -6.73
N ALA A 63 -4.21 -20.52 -6.82
CA ALA A 63 -5.12 -20.55 -7.97
C ALA A 63 -6.07 -19.34 -7.92
N VAL A 64 -6.50 -18.87 -9.10
CA VAL A 64 -7.48 -17.78 -9.21
C VAL A 64 -8.77 -18.15 -8.49
N GLY A 65 -9.28 -17.24 -7.68
CA GLY A 65 -10.46 -17.44 -6.84
C GLY A 65 -10.16 -17.92 -5.41
N THR A 66 -8.91 -18.30 -5.11
CA THR A 66 -8.52 -18.67 -3.75
C THR A 66 -8.57 -17.47 -2.81
N LYS A 67 -9.21 -17.62 -1.65
CA LYS A 67 -9.20 -16.64 -0.56
C LYS A 67 -7.91 -16.76 0.23
N VAL A 68 -7.31 -15.61 0.54
CA VAL A 68 -6.06 -15.55 1.30
C VAL A 68 -6.08 -14.41 2.32
N GLU A 69 -5.48 -14.65 3.47
CA GLU A 69 -5.05 -13.63 4.41
C GLU A 69 -3.53 -13.57 4.39
N MET A 70 -2.97 -12.39 4.13
CA MET A 70 -1.54 -12.20 3.98
C MET A 70 -1.04 -11.13 4.93
N ARG A 71 0.12 -11.37 5.54
CA ARG A 71 0.85 -10.40 6.37
C ARG A 71 2.16 -10.04 5.72
N GLY A 72 2.51 -8.77 5.74
CA GLY A 72 3.75 -8.31 5.11
C GLY A 72 3.81 -6.81 4.91
N THR A 73 4.63 -6.41 3.94
CA THR A 73 4.90 -5.00 3.65
C THR A 73 4.30 -4.58 2.31
N LEU A 74 3.42 -3.59 2.33
CA LEU A 74 2.88 -2.92 1.16
C LEU A 74 3.72 -1.70 0.81
N THR A 75 4.09 -1.57 -0.45
CA THR A 75 4.80 -0.44 -1.01
C THR A 75 4.05 0.14 -2.20
N PHE A 76 4.29 1.42 -2.47
CA PHE A 76 3.65 2.17 -3.54
C PHE A 76 4.69 2.60 -4.56
N ARG A 77 4.43 2.33 -5.83
CA ARG A 77 5.26 2.80 -6.92
C ARG A 77 4.42 3.55 -7.94
N LYS A 78 4.72 4.82 -8.14
CA LYS A 78 4.09 5.62 -9.18
C LYS A 78 4.94 5.57 -10.46
N ARG A 79 4.33 5.22 -11.58
CA ARG A 79 4.93 5.33 -12.92
C ARG A 79 3.94 6.04 -13.82
N SER A 80 4.34 7.20 -14.34
CA SER A 80 3.43 8.11 -15.06
C SER A 80 2.20 8.41 -14.20
N ASP A 81 1.00 8.16 -14.70
CA ASP A 81 -0.26 8.39 -13.98
C ASP A 81 -0.79 7.16 -13.22
N ASN A 82 -0.07 6.04 -13.29
CA ASN A 82 -0.49 4.79 -12.64
C ASN A 82 0.19 4.60 -11.28
N LEU A 83 -0.61 4.22 -10.30
CA LEU A 83 -0.15 3.79 -8.99
C LEU A 83 -0.15 2.27 -8.91
N TYR A 84 1.01 1.70 -8.69
CA TYR A 84 1.20 0.27 -8.49
C TYR A 84 1.32 -0.03 -7.01
N LEU A 85 0.54 -1.01 -6.56
CA LEU A 85 0.57 -1.54 -5.21
C LEU A 85 1.36 -2.84 -5.24
N ASN A 86 2.50 -2.88 -4.57
CA ASN A 86 3.35 -4.06 -4.47
C ASN A 86 3.39 -4.51 -3.01
N PHE A 87 3.17 -5.79 -2.78
CA PHE A 87 3.15 -6.37 -1.45
C PHE A 87 4.15 -7.51 -1.37
N HIS A 88 5.04 -7.44 -0.41
CA HIS A 88 5.89 -8.56 -0.05
C HIS A 88 5.25 -9.31 1.11
N ALA A 89 4.82 -10.54 0.86
CA ALA A 89 4.17 -11.36 1.85
C ALA A 89 5.21 -12.14 2.67
N ASP A 90 5.18 -11.95 3.98
CA ASP A 90 5.99 -12.71 4.93
C ASP A 90 5.28 -14.00 5.38
N ALA A 91 3.94 -13.98 5.35
CA ALA A 91 3.09 -15.13 5.69
C ALA A 91 1.76 -15.08 4.92
N VAL A 92 1.25 -16.25 4.56
CA VAL A 92 -0.05 -16.42 3.89
C VAL A 92 -0.84 -17.51 4.58
N ASP A 93 -2.10 -17.22 4.92
CA ASP A 93 -3.09 -18.17 5.43
C ASP A 93 -4.19 -18.34 4.38
N PHE A 94 -4.55 -19.58 4.09
CA PHE A 94 -5.62 -19.96 3.15
C PHE A 94 -6.98 -20.16 3.86
N THR A 95 -7.01 -19.99 5.17
CA THR A 95 -8.21 -20.04 6.01
C THR A 95 -8.44 -18.73 6.73
N PRO A 96 -8.70 -17.62 5.99
CA PRO A 96 -8.84 -16.31 6.60
C PRO A 96 -9.97 -16.30 7.65
N ALA A 97 -9.73 -15.59 8.75
CA ALA A 97 -10.72 -15.44 9.81
C ALA A 97 -11.96 -14.63 9.39
N SER A 98 -11.87 -13.91 8.27
CA SER A 98 -12.95 -13.08 7.72
C SER A 98 -13.11 -13.31 6.22
N ASP A 99 -14.37 -13.45 5.79
CA ASP A 99 -14.73 -13.51 4.37
C ASP A 99 -14.68 -12.13 3.68
N LYS A 100 -14.52 -11.06 4.43
CA LYS A 100 -14.49 -9.70 3.90
C LYS A 100 -13.10 -9.35 3.41
N ASP A 101 -13.04 -8.91 2.16
CA ASP A 101 -11.84 -8.29 1.60
C ASP A 101 -11.53 -6.99 2.35
N ASN A 102 -10.31 -6.86 2.86
CA ASN A 102 -9.88 -5.76 3.71
C ASN A 102 -8.37 -5.55 3.67
N ILE A 103 -7.94 -4.34 4.01
CA ILE A 103 -6.53 -4.00 4.29
C ILE A 103 -6.51 -3.28 5.63
N GLU A 104 -5.75 -3.82 6.57
CA GLU A 104 -5.55 -3.26 7.91
C GLU A 104 -4.07 -3.19 8.25
N GLY A 105 -3.67 -2.17 9.00
CA GLY A 105 -2.31 -2.03 9.49
C GLY A 105 -1.85 -0.59 9.60
N ASP A 106 -0.53 -0.42 9.70
CA ASP A 106 0.12 0.85 9.96
C ASP A 106 0.85 1.38 8.72
N ILE A 107 0.77 2.70 8.52
CA ILE A 107 1.50 3.42 7.48
C ILE A 107 2.57 4.28 8.15
N GLU A 108 3.81 4.08 7.75
CA GLU A 108 4.93 4.96 8.06
C GLU A 108 5.29 5.80 6.83
N PHE A 109 5.23 7.11 7.00
CA PHE A 109 5.67 8.06 5.98
C PHE A 109 6.87 8.85 6.49
N ARG A 110 7.98 8.79 5.75
CA ARG A 110 9.15 9.65 5.97
C ARG A 110 9.40 10.48 4.73
N GLY A 111 9.39 11.81 4.89
CA GLY A 111 9.53 12.71 3.77
C GLY A 111 9.64 14.16 4.19
N THR A 112 9.57 15.05 3.20
CA THR A 112 9.66 16.49 3.38
C THR A 112 8.31 17.13 3.11
N ILE A 113 7.85 18.01 4.00
CA ILE A 113 6.62 18.78 3.83
C ILE A 113 6.84 19.81 2.72
N GLY A 114 5.83 19.97 1.87
CA GLY A 114 5.84 20.95 0.80
C GLY A 114 5.69 22.39 1.31
N LYS A 115 5.62 23.33 0.36
CA LYS A 115 5.66 24.77 0.64
C LYS A 115 4.48 25.31 1.44
N GLN A 116 3.37 24.59 1.54
CA GLN A 116 2.13 25.12 2.14
C GLN A 116 1.48 24.10 3.08
N VAL A 117 1.02 24.59 4.21
CA VAL A 117 0.10 23.90 5.11
C VAL A 117 -1.14 24.80 5.23
N GLU A 118 -2.25 24.37 4.63
CA GLU A 118 -3.48 25.15 4.54
C GLU A 118 -4.46 24.72 5.62
N GLU A 119 -5.03 25.69 6.35
CA GLU A 119 -6.21 25.46 7.18
C GLU A 119 -7.47 25.60 6.33
N LYS A 120 -8.36 24.63 6.40
CA LYS A 120 -9.66 24.62 5.70
C LYS A 120 -10.78 24.38 6.71
N THR A 121 -11.97 24.79 6.31
CA THR A 121 -13.20 24.58 7.10
C THR A 121 -14.16 23.70 6.32
N ASP A 122 -14.70 22.70 6.97
CA ASP A 122 -15.73 21.83 6.38
C ASP A 122 -17.12 22.49 6.37
N LYS A 123 -18.11 21.83 5.78
CA LYS A 123 -19.50 22.33 5.70
C LYS A 123 -20.19 22.46 7.06
N LYS A 124 -19.64 21.86 8.12
CA LYS A 124 -20.18 21.88 9.48
C LYS A 124 -19.41 22.84 10.39
N GLY A 125 -18.44 23.61 9.84
CA GLY A 125 -17.60 24.53 10.59
C GLY A 125 -16.38 23.89 11.26
N GLY A 126 -16.15 22.61 11.05
CA GLY A 126 -14.96 21.90 11.56
C GLY A 126 -13.70 22.31 10.80
N LYS A 127 -12.65 22.68 11.53
CA LYS A 127 -11.37 23.05 10.93
C LYS A 127 -10.47 21.84 10.71
N TYR A 128 -9.76 21.80 9.60
CA TYR A 128 -8.81 20.77 9.27
C TYR A 128 -7.61 21.30 8.49
N LEU A 129 -6.49 20.59 8.54
CA LEU A 129 -5.28 20.96 7.81
C LEU A 129 -5.14 20.10 6.56
N VAL A 130 -4.68 20.73 5.48
CA VAL A 130 -4.32 20.06 4.22
C VAL A 130 -2.90 20.45 3.86
N PHE A 131 -2.07 19.46 3.60
CA PHE A 131 -0.70 19.68 3.15
C PHE A 131 -0.25 18.52 2.24
N SER A 132 0.80 18.77 1.48
CA SER A 132 1.46 17.73 0.70
C SER A 132 2.87 17.54 1.21
N ALA A 133 3.33 16.31 1.15
CA ALA A 133 4.72 15.98 1.44
C ALA A 133 5.24 15.01 0.40
N PHE A 134 6.53 14.99 0.17
CA PHE A 134 7.15 14.01 -0.73
C PHE A 134 8.13 13.12 0.01
N SER A 135 8.09 11.86 -0.36
CA SER A 135 9.09 10.88 0.02
C SER A 135 10.08 10.71 -1.12
N THR A 136 11.35 10.60 -0.79
CA THR A 136 12.43 10.37 -1.75
C THR A 136 12.89 8.93 -1.62
N GLU A 137 12.96 8.22 -2.74
CA GLU A 137 13.46 6.86 -2.82
C GLU A 137 14.56 6.79 -3.87
N LYS A 138 15.61 6.00 -3.61
CA LYS A 138 16.65 5.75 -4.59
C LYS A 138 16.12 4.71 -5.59
N ASP A 139 16.19 5.02 -6.88
CA ASP A 139 15.81 4.12 -7.98
C ASP A 139 17.03 4.02 -8.93
N GLY A 140 17.90 3.04 -8.69
CA GLY A 140 19.20 2.94 -9.33
C GLY A 140 20.11 4.11 -8.93
N ASP A 141 20.59 4.88 -9.92
CA ASP A 141 21.42 6.09 -9.73
C ASP A 141 20.59 7.38 -9.62
N ALA A 142 19.26 7.30 -9.79
CA ALA A 142 18.34 8.42 -9.71
C ALA A 142 17.54 8.42 -8.40
N PHE A 143 16.88 9.55 -8.13
CA PHE A 143 15.93 9.68 -7.04
C PHE A 143 14.52 9.82 -7.60
N ALA A 144 13.60 8.96 -7.12
CA ALA A 144 12.18 9.07 -7.36
C ALA A 144 11.50 9.83 -6.22
N PHE A 145 10.60 10.74 -6.57
CA PHE A 145 9.84 11.53 -5.62
C PHE A 145 8.38 11.13 -5.68
N THR A 146 7.85 10.65 -4.55
CA THR A 146 6.43 10.30 -4.43
C THR A 146 5.73 11.34 -3.56
N TRP A 147 4.86 12.13 -4.18
CA TRP A 147 4.03 13.11 -3.50
C TRP A 147 2.78 12.48 -2.92
N VAL A 148 2.51 12.81 -1.65
CA VAL A 148 1.32 12.39 -0.93
C VAL A 148 0.61 13.62 -0.38
N ARG A 149 -0.71 13.68 -0.53
CA ARG A 149 -1.56 14.69 0.08
C ARG A 149 -2.12 14.16 1.40
N PHE A 150 -1.94 14.95 2.44
CA PHE A 150 -2.42 14.67 3.78
C PHE A 150 -3.60 15.56 4.14
N ILE A 151 -4.59 14.98 4.82
CA ILE A 151 -5.69 15.68 5.44
C ILE A 151 -5.69 15.30 6.91
N ARG A 152 -5.49 16.29 7.78
CA ARG A 152 -5.57 16.13 9.22
C ARG A 152 -6.86 16.77 9.72
N PHE A 153 -7.75 15.99 10.29
CA PHE A 153 -9.03 16.46 10.81
C PHE A 153 -8.90 17.18 12.18
N SER A 154 -7.93 18.08 12.28
CA SER A 154 -7.68 18.97 13.40
C SER A 154 -6.96 20.22 12.88
N ALA A 155 -7.22 21.39 13.42
CA ALA A 155 -6.47 22.62 13.13
C ALA A 155 -5.19 22.75 13.96
N GLU A 156 -4.97 21.84 14.89
CA GLU A 156 -3.79 21.83 15.74
C GLU A 156 -2.54 21.52 14.91
N ARG A 157 -1.57 22.47 14.94
CA ARG A 157 -0.31 22.32 14.21
C ARG A 157 0.74 21.68 15.10
N GLU A 158 1.20 20.53 14.70
CA GLU A 158 2.38 19.91 15.29
C GLU A 158 3.65 20.70 14.91
N ALA A 159 4.64 20.69 15.79
CA ALA A 159 5.89 21.42 15.57
C ALA A 159 6.64 21.03 14.29
N PHE A 160 6.44 19.81 13.79
CA PHE A 160 7.05 19.34 12.56
C PHE A 160 6.31 19.78 11.27
N LEU A 161 5.07 20.30 11.38
CA LEU A 161 4.30 20.82 10.24
C LEU A 161 4.77 22.21 9.82
N VAL A 162 6.06 22.34 9.56
CA VAL A 162 6.68 23.58 9.09
C VAL A 162 6.89 23.47 7.59
N PRO A 163 6.31 24.39 6.78
CA PRO A 163 6.60 24.47 5.34
C PRO A 163 8.08 24.70 5.08
N LYS A 164 8.59 24.05 4.04
CA LYS A 164 9.97 24.24 3.59
C LYS A 164 10.10 25.41 2.62
#